data_1ae83aa5cad866a2b74ebe8c7927f5ca
#
_entry.id   1ae83aa5cad866a2b74ebe8c7927f5ca
#
_cell.length_a   1.000
_cell.length_b   1.000
_cell.length_c   1.000
_cell.angle_alpha   90.00
_cell.angle_beta   90.00
_cell.angle_gamma   90.00
#
_symmetry.space_group_name_H-M   'P 1'
#
loop_
_entity.id
_entity.type
_entity.pdbx_description
1 polymer ?
#
loop_
_entity_poly.entity_id
_entity_poly.type
_entity_poly.pdbx_seq_one_letter_code
_entity_poly.pdbx_strand_id
1 'polypeptide(L)'
;GKSRIGADGRIPKENDFEVVCPVSIVPDSDVERAADRVRPMLALYMGGMGAKGANFHYDVFCRMGYQDVADQVQECYLTGRKDQAAAAIPLSLVEEVALVGPLDKIAKDLQRWKDTVVTTLQVSGPTSLLRTVAEVVRQ
;
A
#
# COMPACT_ATOMS: atom_id res chain seq x y z
N GLY A 1 6.09 8.54 -14.17
CA GLY A 1 7.10 7.79 -14.94
C GLY A 1 6.75 7.67 -16.41
N LYS A 2 5.54 7.22 -16.76
CA LYS A 2 5.11 7.02 -18.18
C LYS A 2 5.07 8.30 -19.03
N SER A 3 5.16 9.48 -18.45
CA SER A 3 5.10 10.76 -19.18
C SER A 3 6.48 11.36 -19.53
N ARG A 4 7.58 10.70 -19.19
CA ARG A 4 8.90 11.11 -19.63
C ARG A 4 9.19 10.51 -21.01
N ILE A 5 8.80 11.26 -22.04
CA ILE A 5 9.31 11.04 -23.38
C ILE A 5 10.80 11.37 -23.33
N GLY A 6 11.66 10.42 -23.70
CA GLY A 6 13.09 10.66 -23.82
C GLY A 6 13.37 11.81 -24.80
N ALA A 7 14.55 12.42 -24.73
CA ALA A 7 14.98 13.49 -25.66
C ALA A 7 14.94 13.05 -27.13
N ASP A 8 14.86 11.74 -27.39
CA ASP A 8 14.74 11.11 -28.71
C ASP A 8 13.28 10.88 -29.15
N GLY A 9 12.29 11.37 -28.39
CA GLY A 9 10.87 11.20 -28.66
C GLY A 9 10.31 9.80 -28.40
N ARG A 10 11.10 8.90 -27.84
CA ARG A 10 10.68 7.52 -27.52
C ARG A 10 10.14 7.44 -26.12
N ILE A 11 9.01 6.74 -25.97
CA ILE A 11 8.56 6.25 -24.66
C ILE A 11 9.56 5.14 -24.27
N PRO A 12 10.22 5.21 -23.10
CA PRO A 12 11.08 4.14 -22.63
C PRO A 12 10.35 2.81 -22.76
N LYS A 13 10.98 1.83 -23.38
CA LYS A 13 10.42 0.46 -23.41
C LYS A 13 10.28 -0.01 -21.96
N GLU A 14 9.29 -0.85 -21.71
CA GLU A 14 9.03 -1.41 -20.37
C GLU A 14 10.26 -2.03 -19.68
N ASN A 15 11.27 -2.38 -20.47
CA ASN A 15 12.53 -2.99 -20.02
C ASN A 15 13.67 -1.98 -19.78
N ASP A 16 13.47 -0.68 -19.95
CA ASP A 16 14.56 0.31 -19.86
C ASP A 16 14.93 0.66 -18.41
N PHE A 17 14.05 0.41 -17.45
CA PHE A 17 14.33 0.56 -16.01
C PHE A 17 13.35 -0.23 -15.15
N GLU A 18 13.81 -0.61 -13.97
CA GLU A 18 13.01 -1.33 -13.00
C GLU A 18 12.22 -0.36 -12.12
N VAL A 19 10.92 -0.62 -11.95
CA VAL A 19 10.04 0.08 -11.02
C VAL A 19 9.75 -0.85 -9.84
N VAL A 20 10.45 -0.63 -8.74
CA VAL A 20 10.31 -1.44 -7.52
C VAL A 20 9.28 -0.80 -6.59
N CYS A 21 8.29 -1.57 -6.16
CA CYS A 21 7.29 -1.15 -5.19
C CYS A 21 7.33 -2.06 -3.96
N PRO A 22 7.63 -1.53 -2.75
CA PRO A 22 7.45 -2.29 -1.53
C PRO A 22 5.95 -2.52 -1.28
N VAL A 23 5.58 -3.75 -0.94
CA VAL A 23 4.21 -4.12 -0.64
C VAL A 23 4.14 -4.94 0.65
N SER A 24 3.19 -4.59 1.52
CA SER A 24 2.86 -5.40 2.69
C SER A 24 1.99 -6.57 2.28
N ILE A 25 2.39 -7.78 2.64
CA ILE A 25 1.60 -9.00 2.43
C ILE A 25 1.30 -9.61 3.79
N VAL A 26 0.01 -9.71 4.14
CA VAL A 26 -0.45 -10.20 5.43
C VAL A 26 -1.48 -11.32 5.21
N PRO A 27 -1.03 -12.59 5.11
CA PRO A 27 -1.93 -13.73 5.01
C PRO A 27 -2.69 -13.94 6.32
N ASP A 28 -3.99 -14.07 6.21
CA ASP A 28 -4.89 -14.43 7.30
C ASP A 28 -6.20 -14.98 6.73
N SER A 29 -6.88 -15.89 7.45
CA SER A 29 -8.20 -16.37 7.04
C SER A 29 -9.29 -15.30 7.17
N ASP A 30 -9.04 -14.28 7.98
CA ASP A 30 -9.92 -13.12 8.19
C ASP A 30 -9.25 -11.86 7.61
N VAL A 31 -9.88 -11.26 6.62
CA VAL A 31 -9.35 -10.09 5.92
C VAL A 31 -9.29 -8.85 6.80
N GLU A 32 -10.26 -8.66 7.70
CA GLU A 32 -10.25 -7.52 8.63
C GLU A 32 -9.13 -7.65 9.65
N ARG A 33 -8.92 -8.85 10.20
CA ARG A 33 -7.80 -9.11 11.11
C ARG A 33 -6.44 -8.93 10.42
N ALA A 34 -6.34 -9.27 9.14
CA ALA A 34 -5.15 -8.98 8.34
C ALA A 34 -4.95 -7.47 8.15
N ALA A 35 -6.02 -6.74 7.84
CA ALA A 35 -6.00 -5.29 7.65
C ALA A 35 -5.62 -4.55 8.94
N ASP A 36 -6.07 -5.03 10.10
CA ASP A 36 -5.72 -4.44 11.41
C ASP A 36 -4.21 -4.43 11.69
N ARG A 37 -3.45 -5.32 11.05
CA ARG A 37 -1.97 -5.32 11.16
C ARG A 37 -1.31 -4.25 10.28
N VAL A 38 -2.03 -3.73 9.28
CA VAL A 38 -1.54 -2.69 8.35
C VAL A 38 -1.98 -1.30 8.79
N ARG A 39 -3.19 -1.17 9.35
CA ARG A 39 -3.81 0.11 9.76
C ARG A 39 -2.91 1.01 10.63
N PRO A 40 -2.19 0.51 11.65
CA PRO A 40 -1.33 1.37 12.48
C PRO A 40 -0.21 2.05 11.70
N MET A 41 0.36 1.37 10.71
CA MET A 41 1.38 1.95 9.84
C MET A 41 0.78 3.04 8.94
N LEU A 42 -0.38 2.81 8.36
CA LEU A 42 -1.08 3.81 7.55
C LEU A 42 -1.49 5.03 8.39
N ALA A 43 -1.96 4.81 9.62
CA ALA A 43 -2.27 5.90 10.55
C ALA A 43 -1.05 6.74 10.90
N LEU A 44 0.13 6.11 11.07
CA LEU A 44 1.39 6.82 11.26
C LEU A 44 1.73 7.69 10.04
N TYR A 45 1.62 7.15 8.82
CA TYR A 45 1.91 7.91 7.60
C TYR A 45 0.96 9.08 7.40
N MET A 46 -0.35 8.87 7.57
CA MET A 46 -1.33 9.95 7.42
C MET A 46 -1.25 11.00 8.53
N GLY A 47 -1.02 10.56 9.78
CA GLY A 47 -1.13 11.42 10.96
C GLY A 47 0.18 11.86 11.58
N GLY A 48 1.24 11.03 11.52
CA GLY A 48 2.45 11.19 12.33
C GLY A 48 3.73 11.54 11.58
N MET A 49 3.76 11.44 10.25
CA MET A 49 4.99 11.63 9.45
C MET A 49 5.25 13.08 9.04
N GLY A 50 4.57 14.05 9.66
CA GLY A 50 4.77 15.47 9.41
C GLY A 50 3.79 16.33 10.21
N ALA A 51 4.10 17.63 10.31
CA ALA A 51 3.17 18.59 10.89
C ALA A 51 1.93 18.76 10.01
N LYS A 52 0.84 19.22 10.59
CA LYS A 52 -0.38 19.57 9.85
C LYS A 52 -0.04 20.57 8.73
N GLY A 53 -0.41 20.23 7.50
CA GLY A 53 -0.09 21.04 6.31
C GLY A 53 1.31 20.81 5.73
N ALA A 54 2.12 19.90 6.30
CA ALA A 54 3.47 19.56 5.81
C ALA A 54 3.71 18.04 5.79
N ASN A 55 2.67 17.23 5.67
CA ASN A 55 2.74 15.78 5.56
C ASN A 55 2.39 15.34 4.13
N PHE A 56 3.44 15.06 3.33
CA PHE A 56 3.21 14.67 1.93
C PHE A 56 2.49 13.32 1.79
N HIS A 57 2.59 12.41 2.77
CA HIS A 57 1.84 11.15 2.75
C HIS A 57 0.34 11.41 2.88
N TYR A 58 -0.06 12.32 3.77
CA TYR A 58 -1.43 12.79 3.87
C TYR A 58 -1.95 13.26 2.49
N ASP A 59 -1.17 14.09 1.78
CA ASP A 59 -1.53 14.60 0.46
C ASP A 59 -1.67 13.48 -0.59
N VAL A 60 -0.91 12.38 -0.46
CA VAL A 60 -1.05 11.20 -1.33
C VAL A 60 -2.41 10.55 -1.13
N PHE A 61 -2.82 10.31 0.11
CA PHE A 61 -4.12 9.69 0.40
C PHE A 61 -5.29 10.58 -0.02
N CYS A 62 -5.16 11.90 0.11
CA CYS A 62 -6.15 12.86 -0.42
C CYS A 62 -6.29 12.72 -1.94
N ARG A 63 -5.17 12.63 -2.68
CA ARG A 63 -5.20 12.41 -4.15
C ARG A 63 -5.76 11.05 -4.56
N MET A 64 -5.71 10.04 -3.69
CA MET A 64 -6.36 8.74 -3.88
C MET A 64 -7.88 8.80 -3.64
N GLY A 65 -8.42 9.94 -3.20
CA GLY A 65 -9.86 10.11 -2.93
C GLY A 65 -10.27 9.88 -1.48
N TYR A 66 -9.31 9.76 -0.55
CA TYR A 66 -9.57 9.49 0.87
C TYR A 66 -9.37 10.73 1.76
N GLN A 67 -9.74 11.93 1.27
CA GLN A 67 -9.59 13.19 2.01
C GLN A 67 -10.22 13.12 3.41
N ASP A 68 -11.50 12.72 3.50
CA ASP A 68 -12.22 12.69 4.77
C ASP A 68 -11.60 11.70 5.76
N VAL A 69 -11.12 10.55 5.28
CA VAL A 69 -10.41 9.56 6.07
C VAL A 69 -9.08 10.13 6.56
N ALA A 70 -8.31 10.77 5.69
CA ALA A 70 -7.02 11.35 6.03
C ALA A 70 -7.16 12.48 7.06
N ASP A 71 -8.19 13.32 6.96
CA ASP A 71 -8.53 14.36 7.95
C ASP A 71 -8.81 13.76 9.32
N GLN A 72 -9.69 12.75 9.38
CA GLN A 72 -10.05 12.08 10.61
C GLN A 72 -8.86 11.36 11.26
N VAL A 73 -8.09 10.65 10.46
CA VAL A 73 -6.89 9.93 10.92
C VAL A 73 -5.86 10.91 11.49
N GLN A 74 -5.57 12.00 10.77
CA GLN A 74 -4.61 13.00 11.20
C GLN A 74 -5.05 13.68 12.52
N GLU A 75 -6.32 14.06 12.64
CA GLU A 75 -6.86 14.65 13.86
C GLU A 75 -6.72 13.69 15.06
N CYS A 76 -7.17 12.43 14.89
CA CYS A 76 -7.07 11.43 15.95
C CYS A 76 -5.61 11.16 16.34
N TYR A 77 -4.72 11.05 15.36
CA TYR A 77 -3.30 10.75 15.58
C TYR A 77 -2.60 11.87 16.35
N LEU A 78 -2.77 13.12 15.92
CA LEU A 78 -2.12 14.30 16.52
C LEU A 78 -2.65 14.60 17.93
N THR A 79 -3.87 14.16 18.26
CA THR A 79 -4.46 14.25 19.61
C THR A 79 -4.16 13.04 20.49
N GLY A 80 -3.27 12.13 20.05
CA GLY A 80 -2.83 10.95 20.81
C GLY A 80 -3.79 9.75 20.77
N ARG A 81 -4.91 9.85 20.04
CA ARG A 81 -5.91 8.78 19.88
C ARG A 81 -5.55 7.82 18.76
N LYS A 82 -4.36 7.20 18.86
CA LYS A 82 -3.76 6.40 17.77
C LYS A 82 -4.58 5.18 17.37
N ASP A 83 -5.24 4.52 18.34
CA ASP A 83 -6.11 3.37 18.05
C ASP A 83 -7.35 3.78 17.26
N GLN A 84 -7.92 4.96 17.59
CA GLN A 84 -9.04 5.51 16.82
C GLN A 84 -8.60 5.96 15.42
N ALA A 85 -7.39 6.49 15.28
CA ALA A 85 -6.82 6.83 13.98
C ALA A 85 -6.70 5.58 13.10
N ALA A 86 -6.17 4.48 13.64
CA ALA A 86 -6.09 3.22 12.91
C ALA A 86 -7.48 2.66 12.56
N ALA A 87 -8.42 2.67 13.49
CA ALA A 87 -9.78 2.19 13.29
C ALA A 87 -10.59 3.00 12.24
N ALA A 88 -10.22 4.26 12.00
CA ALA A 88 -10.86 5.10 10.99
C ALA A 88 -10.49 4.72 9.54
N ILE A 89 -9.45 3.89 9.35
CA ILE A 89 -8.98 3.49 8.01
C ILE A 89 -9.85 2.35 7.48
N PRO A 90 -10.60 2.56 6.37
CA PRO A 90 -11.46 1.53 5.82
C PRO A 90 -10.66 0.39 5.17
N LEU A 91 -11.25 -0.81 5.12
CA LEU A 91 -10.66 -1.97 4.47
C LEU A 91 -10.28 -1.67 3.00
N SER A 92 -11.15 -0.95 2.28
CA SER A 92 -10.93 -0.59 0.88
C SER A 92 -9.59 0.12 0.67
N LEU A 93 -9.22 1.05 1.55
CA LEU A 93 -7.93 1.74 1.47
C LEU A 93 -6.76 0.79 1.76
N VAL A 94 -6.91 -0.09 2.75
CA VAL A 94 -5.87 -1.09 3.04
C VAL A 94 -5.63 -1.98 1.82
N GLU A 95 -6.69 -2.44 1.16
CA GLU A 95 -6.61 -3.31 -0.02
C GLU A 95 -6.02 -2.62 -1.26
N GLU A 96 -6.03 -1.29 -1.32
CA GLU A 96 -5.35 -0.55 -2.40
C GLU A 96 -3.83 -0.52 -2.24
N VAL A 97 -3.32 -0.59 -1.01
CA VAL A 97 -1.89 -0.40 -0.73
C VAL A 97 -1.20 -1.63 -0.16
N ALA A 98 -1.95 -2.69 0.15
CA ALA A 98 -1.45 -3.93 0.72
C ALA A 98 -2.21 -5.15 0.18
N LEU A 99 -1.61 -6.33 0.35
CA LEU A 99 -2.21 -7.61 0.03
C LEU A 99 -2.57 -8.32 1.33
N VAL A 100 -3.86 -8.35 1.66
CA VAL A 100 -4.36 -8.84 2.96
C VAL A 100 -5.44 -9.90 2.80
N GLY A 101 -5.46 -10.88 3.70
CA GLY A 101 -6.49 -11.91 3.77
C GLY A 101 -6.05 -13.30 3.35
N PRO A 102 -6.98 -14.18 2.92
CA PRO A 102 -6.68 -15.53 2.49
C PRO A 102 -5.74 -15.59 1.30
N LEU A 103 -4.96 -16.67 1.18
CA LEU A 103 -3.94 -16.79 0.12
C LEU A 103 -4.51 -16.77 -1.30
N ASP A 104 -5.68 -17.34 -1.50
CA ASP A 104 -6.40 -17.30 -2.79
C ASP A 104 -6.83 -15.88 -3.16
N LYS A 105 -7.27 -15.09 -2.18
CA LYS A 105 -7.52 -13.66 -2.37
C LYS A 105 -6.24 -12.91 -2.73
N ILE A 106 -5.15 -13.14 -1.99
CA ILE A 106 -3.85 -12.51 -2.25
C ILE A 106 -3.36 -12.84 -3.66
N ALA A 107 -3.48 -14.10 -4.09
CA ALA A 107 -3.11 -14.54 -5.44
C ALA A 107 -3.92 -13.79 -6.53
N LYS A 108 -5.23 -13.62 -6.31
CA LYS A 108 -6.10 -12.85 -7.20
C LYS A 108 -5.73 -11.37 -7.23
N ASP A 109 -5.51 -10.79 -6.06
CA ASP A 109 -5.19 -9.36 -5.93
C ASP A 109 -3.82 -9.01 -6.53
N LEU A 110 -2.85 -9.94 -6.51
CA LEU A 110 -1.56 -9.79 -7.18
C LEU A 110 -1.70 -9.55 -8.70
N GLN A 111 -2.74 -10.07 -9.33
CA GLN A 111 -2.93 -9.87 -10.78
C GLN A 111 -3.11 -8.39 -11.14
N ARG A 112 -3.70 -7.58 -10.25
CA ARG A 112 -3.88 -6.12 -10.47
C ARG A 112 -2.57 -5.38 -10.69
N TRP A 113 -1.48 -5.88 -10.13
CA TRP A 113 -0.15 -5.26 -10.27
C TRP A 113 0.45 -5.46 -11.66
N LYS A 114 0.01 -6.50 -12.39
CA LYS A 114 0.49 -6.78 -13.76
C LYS A 114 0.13 -5.67 -14.76
N ASP A 115 -0.97 -4.96 -14.49
CA ASP A 115 -1.48 -3.88 -15.34
C ASP A 115 -0.94 -2.50 -14.93
N THR A 116 0.02 -2.46 -14.01
CA THR A 116 0.65 -1.23 -13.53
C THR A 116 2.03 -1.02 -14.15
N VAL A 117 2.68 0.09 -13.79
CA VAL A 117 4.08 0.37 -14.16
C VAL A 117 5.10 -0.38 -13.31
N VAL A 118 4.64 -1.07 -12.26
CA VAL A 118 5.51 -1.80 -11.33
C VAL A 118 6.03 -3.05 -12.02
N THR A 119 7.35 -3.22 -12.02
CA THR A 119 8.03 -4.39 -12.59
C THR A 119 8.44 -5.39 -11.52
N THR A 120 8.67 -4.92 -10.30
CA THR A 120 9.12 -5.73 -9.17
C THR A 120 8.38 -5.36 -7.90
N LEU A 121 7.77 -6.34 -7.24
CA LEU A 121 7.22 -6.19 -5.89
C LEU A 121 8.27 -6.60 -4.86
N GLN A 122 8.65 -5.67 -3.99
CA GLN A 122 9.54 -5.95 -2.87
C GLN A 122 8.74 -6.41 -1.65
N VAL A 123 8.95 -7.66 -1.25
CA VAL A 123 8.30 -8.26 -0.09
C VAL A 123 9.30 -8.46 1.04
N SER A 124 8.93 -8.07 2.25
CA SER A 124 9.73 -8.26 3.46
C SER A 124 8.94 -9.07 4.49
N GLY A 125 9.64 -9.93 5.23
CA GLY A 125 9.01 -10.72 6.28
C GLY A 125 9.82 -11.95 6.67
N PRO A 126 9.29 -12.78 7.58
CA PRO A 126 9.94 -14.03 7.97
C PRO A 126 10.00 -15.02 6.79
N THR A 127 10.96 -15.94 6.83
CA THR A 127 11.19 -16.91 5.76
C THR A 127 9.94 -17.72 5.41
N SER A 128 9.08 -18.02 6.39
CA SER A 128 7.80 -18.72 6.16
C SER A 128 6.88 -17.94 5.23
N LEU A 129 6.74 -16.62 5.47
CA LEU A 129 5.96 -15.74 4.60
C LEU A 129 6.54 -15.70 3.20
N LEU A 130 7.85 -15.51 3.07
CA LEU A 130 8.52 -15.43 1.76
C LEU A 130 8.35 -16.71 0.95
N ARG A 131 8.39 -17.89 1.57
CA ARG A 131 8.10 -19.17 0.92
C ARG A 131 6.66 -19.23 0.43
N THR A 132 5.69 -18.90 1.30
CA THR A 132 4.26 -18.87 0.93
C THR A 132 4.00 -17.94 -0.25
N VAL A 133 4.58 -16.72 -0.24
CA VAL A 133 4.43 -15.77 -1.35
C VAL A 133 5.04 -16.32 -2.63
N ALA A 134 6.21 -16.96 -2.57
CA ALA A 134 6.85 -17.56 -3.73
C ALA A 134 6.03 -18.71 -4.34
N GLU A 135 5.29 -19.45 -3.53
CA GLU A 135 4.35 -20.50 -4.00
C GLU A 135 3.14 -19.88 -4.71
N VAL A 136 2.58 -18.81 -4.14
CA VAL A 136 1.43 -18.08 -4.71
C VAL A 136 1.77 -17.44 -6.07
N VAL A 137 2.97 -16.87 -6.21
CA VAL A 137 3.40 -16.21 -7.45
C VAL A 137 3.68 -17.19 -8.59
N ARG A 138 3.98 -18.45 -8.28
CA ARG A 138 4.26 -19.50 -9.28
C ARG A 138 3.01 -20.16 -9.89
N GLN A 139 1.84 -19.92 -9.31
CA GLN A 139 0.55 -20.40 -9.82
C GLN A 139 0.00 -19.46 -10.89
#